data_52791df07aeaedd31f1c7889c83c8959
#
_entry.id   52791df07aeaedd31f1c7889c83c8959
#
_cell.length_a   1.000
_cell.length_b   1.000
_cell.length_c   1.000
_cell.angle_alpha   90.00
_cell.angle_beta   90.00
_cell.angle_gamma   90.00
#
_symmetry.space_group_name_H-M   'P 1'
#
loop_
_entity.id
_entity.type
_entity.pdbx_description
1 polymer ?
#
loop_
_entity_poly.entity_id
_entity_poly.type
_entity_poly.pdbx_seq_one_letter_code
_entity_poly.pdbx_strand_id
1 'polypeptide(L)'
;LRRGIYRLRGALVKNIIGIGMSPFSMNVCACFVVIIINTSLVRYGGDMAVGAFGVANRIAFIFIMVTIGVNQGMQPIAGYNYGALKFDRMLRVLKYATIAGTCITTAGFVVGEFFPYFCVRLFTSDETLIALSIRGMQIMMVSYPIVGYQMVIANFFQSIGKAQVSVFLSLSRQLLFLIPMLLVLPR
;
A
#
# COMPACT_ATOMS: atom_id res chain seq x y z
N LEU A 1 -27.36 -27.85 12.79
CA LEU A 1 -27.25 -26.95 11.63
C LEU A 1 -28.64 -26.75 11.02
N ARG A 2 -29.20 -25.54 11.12
CA ARG A 2 -30.54 -25.21 10.60
C ARG A 2 -30.48 -25.21 9.07
N ARG A 3 -31.23 -26.08 8.39
CA ARG A 3 -31.29 -26.23 6.93
C ARG A 3 -31.65 -24.95 6.13
N GLY A 4 -32.03 -23.84 6.76
CA GLY A 4 -32.36 -22.57 6.11
C GLY A 4 -31.19 -21.55 5.96
N ILE A 5 -30.01 -21.85 6.53
CA ILE A 5 -28.87 -20.92 6.55
C ILE A 5 -28.20 -20.77 5.18
N TYR A 6 -28.38 -21.75 4.29
CA TYR A 6 -27.72 -21.77 2.98
C TYR A 6 -28.51 -21.05 1.85
N ARG A 7 -29.67 -20.43 2.16
CA ARG A 7 -30.38 -19.63 1.17
C ARG A 7 -29.66 -18.30 0.96
N LEU A 8 -29.08 -18.14 -0.21
CA LEU A 8 -28.47 -16.88 -0.65
C LEU A 8 -29.54 -15.77 -0.69
N ARG A 9 -29.38 -14.75 0.14
CA ARG A 9 -30.23 -13.56 0.12
C ARG A 9 -29.55 -12.55 -0.79
N GLY A 10 -30.17 -12.20 -1.93
CA GLY A 10 -29.59 -11.30 -2.93
C GLY A 10 -29.13 -9.96 -2.37
N ALA A 11 -29.84 -9.39 -1.40
CA ALA A 11 -29.45 -8.15 -0.72
C ALA A 11 -28.13 -8.29 0.05
N LEU A 12 -27.91 -9.42 0.74
CA LEU A 12 -26.66 -9.68 1.45
C LEU A 12 -25.51 -9.88 0.49
N VAL A 13 -25.71 -10.63 -0.59
CA VAL A 13 -24.71 -10.85 -1.64
C VAL A 13 -24.30 -9.53 -2.27
N LYS A 14 -25.26 -8.65 -2.62
CA LYS A 14 -24.99 -7.34 -3.19
C LYS A 14 -24.15 -6.45 -2.24
N ASN A 15 -24.46 -6.47 -0.95
CA ASN A 15 -23.69 -5.72 0.04
C ASN A 15 -22.25 -6.26 0.19
N ILE A 16 -22.09 -7.59 0.23
CA ILE A 16 -20.76 -8.24 0.32
C ILE A 16 -19.92 -7.90 -0.90
N ILE A 17 -20.49 -8.03 -2.11
CA ILE A 17 -19.82 -7.67 -3.36
C ILE A 17 -19.47 -6.18 -3.37
N GLY A 18 -20.39 -5.30 -2.97
CA GLY A 18 -20.17 -3.86 -2.91
C GLY A 18 -18.99 -3.46 -2.02
N ILE A 19 -18.85 -4.10 -0.85
CA ILE A 19 -17.71 -3.86 0.05
C ILE A 19 -16.43 -4.47 -0.56
N GLY A 20 -16.49 -5.67 -1.14
CA GLY A 20 -15.37 -6.36 -1.75
C GLY A 20 -14.86 -5.71 -3.04
N MET A 21 -15.70 -4.95 -3.76
CA MET A 21 -15.28 -4.20 -4.96
C MET A 21 -14.22 -3.14 -4.65
N SER A 22 -14.21 -2.59 -3.44
CA SER A 22 -13.22 -1.59 -3.04
C SER A 22 -11.79 -2.14 -3.07
N PRO A 23 -11.42 -3.18 -2.28
CA PRO A 23 -10.08 -3.75 -2.34
C PRO A 23 -9.77 -4.40 -3.70
N PHE A 24 -10.77 -4.97 -4.39
CA PHE A 24 -10.59 -5.51 -5.74
C PHE A 24 -10.13 -4.41 -6.71
N SER A 25 -10.84 -3.29 -6.79
CA SER A 25 -10.48 -2.17 -7.68
C SER A 25 -9.10 -1.60 -7.35
N MET A 26 -8.75 -1.50 -6.06
CA MET A 26 -7.42 -1.05 -5.63
C MET A 26 -6.32 -1.99 -6.11
N ASN A 27 -6.51 -3.31 -6.00
CA ASN A 27 -5.52 -4.29 -6.47
C ASN A 27 -5.40 -4.29 -7.99
N VAL A 28 -6.51 -4.21 -8.72
CA VAL A 28 -6.48 -4.09 -10.19
C VAL A 28 -5.70 -2.87 -10.64
N CYS A 29 -5.96 -1.70 -10.03
CA CYS A 29 -5.19 -0.49 -10.34
C CYS A 29 -3.70 -0.64 -9.97
N ALA A 30 -3.37 -1.28 -8.86
CA ALA A 30 -1.98 -1.56 -8.49
C ALA A 30 -1.29 -2.45 -9.54
N CYS A 31 -1.97 -3.48 -10.07
CA CYS A 31 -1.44 -4.31 -11.15
C CYS A 31 -1.13 -3.48 -12.41
N PHE A 32 -2.05 -2.60 -12.83
CA PHE A 32 -1.81 -1.72 -13.98
C PHE A 32 -0.59 -0.81 -13.75
N VAL A 33 -0.46 -0.24 -12.57
CA VAL A 33 0.71 0.61 -12.22
C VAL A 33 2.00 -0.19 -12.32
N VAL A 34 2.04 -1.41 -11.78
CA VAL A 34 3.23 -2.28 -11.86
C VAL A 34 3.57 -2.62 -13.32
N ILE A 35 2.58 -2.91 -14.15
CA ILE A 35 2.78 -3.18 -15.59
C ILE A 35 3.40 -1.95 -16.27
N ILE A 36 2.85 -0.74 -16.04
CA ILE A 36 3.36 0.49 -16.62
C ILE A 36 4.80 0.76 -16.17
N ILE A 37 5.10 0.60 -14.87
CA ILE A 37 6.45 0.77 -14.34
C ILE A 37 7.41 -0.21 -15.01
N ASN A 38 7.09 -1.51 -15.03
CA ASN A 38 7.97 -2.53 -15.62
C ASN A 38 8.19 -2.28 -17.11
N THR A 39 7.14 -1.96 -17.87
CA THR A 39 7.26 -1.65 -19.30
C THR A 39 8.14 -0.42 -19.54
N SER A 40 8.00 0.61 -18.72
CA SER A 40 8.84 1.81 -18.80
C SER A 40 10.30 1.49 -18.44
N LEU A 41 10.54 0.71 -17.40
CA LEU A 41 11.90 0.32 -16.98
C LEU A 41 12.60 -0.53 -18.05
N VAL A 42 11.89 -1.50 -18.67
CA VAL A 42 12.46 -2.28 -19.79
C VAL A 42 12.84 -1.37 -20.95
N ARG A 43 11.96 -0.43 -21.29
CA ARG A 43 12.17 0.45 -22.45
C ARG A 43 13.35 1.42 -22.29
N TYR A 44 13.54 1.96 -21.08
CA TYR A 44 14.54 3.03 -20.83
C TYR A 44 15.79 2.55 -20.09
N GLY A 45 15.73 1.45 -19.34
CA GLY A 45 16.84 0.96 -18.51
C GLY A 45 17.20 -0.49 -18.72
N GLY A 46 16.48 -1.22 -19.59
CA GLY A 46 16.73 -2.64 -19.85
C GLY A 46 16.45 -3.54 -18.68
N ASP A 47 16.86 -4.82 -18.79
CA ASP A 47 16.58 -5.86 -17.80
C ASP A 47 17.23 -5.57 -16.43
N MET A 48 18.38 -4.89 -16.43
CA MET A 48 19.07 -4.50 -15.19
C MET A 48 18.24 -3.52 -14.34
N ALA A 49 17.54 -2.58 -14.97
CA ALA A 49 16.66 -1.64 -14.26
C ALA A 49 15.45 -2.32 -13.65
N VAL A 50 14.90 -3.32 -14.32
CA VAL A 50 13.80 -4.14 -13.78
C VAL A 50 14.28 -4.96 -12.58
N GLY A 51 15.48 -5.56 -12.68
CA GLY A 51 16.10 -6.28 -11.57
C GLY A 51 16.33 -5.39 -10.35
N ALA A 52 16.89 -4.19 -10.57
CA ALA A 52 17.12 -3.20 -9.52
C ALA A 52 15.82 -2.73 -8.84
N PHE A 53 14.77 -2.45 -9.63
CA PHE A 53 13.45 -2.13 -9.10
C PHE A 53 12.85 -3.29 -8.29
N GLY A 54 13.03 -4.53 -8.76
CA GLY A 54 12.58 -5.73 -8.06
C GLY A 54 13.21 -5.87 -6.68
N VAL A 55 14.51 -5.63 -6.55
CA VAL A 55 15.23 -5.65 -5.25
C VAL A 55 14.72 -4.54 -4.35
N ALA A 56 14.65 -3.30 -4.84
CA ALA A 56 14.16 -2.15 -4.08
C ALA A 56 12.71 -2.38 -3.58
N ASN A 57 11.85 -2.92 -4.45
CA ASN A 57 10.45 -3.21 -4.11
C ASN A 57 10.30 -4.30 -3.03
N ARG A 58 11.16 -5.32 -3.03
CA ARG A 58 11.16 -6.36 -1.98
C ARG A 58 11.50 -5.79 -0.61
N ILE A 59 12.51 -4.93 -0.53
CA ILE A 59 12.90 -4.26 0.72
C ILE A 59 11.76 -3.37 1.20
N ALA A 60 11.22 -2.56 0.32
CA ALA A 60 10.09 -1.69 0.57
C ALA A 60 8.85 -2.45 1.09
N PHE A 61 8.58 -3.63 0.52
CA PHE A 61 7.43 -4.45 0.86
C PHE A 61 7.47 -4.99 2.30
N ILE A 62 8.65 -5.17 2.90
CA ILE A 62 8.80 -5.59 4.29
C ILE A 62 8.12 -4.58 5.24
N PHE A 63 8.39 -3.29 5.07
CA PHE A 63 7.79 -2.22 5.88
C PHE A 63 6.28 -2.08 5.63
N ILE A 64 5.87 -2.26 4.39
CA ILE A 64 4.44 -2.27 4.02
C ILE A 64 3.72 -3.43 4.69
N MET A 65 4.29 -4.64 4.73
CA MET A 65 3.70 -5.81 5.36
C MET A 65 3.43 -5.57 6.86
N VAL A 66 4.39 -4.97 7.57
CA VAL A 66 4.20 -4.63 8.99
C VAL A 66 3.06 -3.60 9.15
N THR A 67 3.00 -2.60 8.27
CA THR A 67 1.91 -1.61 8.26
C THR A 67 0.55 -2.24 7.95
N ILE A 68 0.50 -3.23 7.04
CA ILE A 68 -0.72 -4.01 6.78
C ILE A 68 -1.16 -4.75 8.05
N GLY A 69 -0.23 -5.33 8.82
CA GLY A 69 -0.55 -5.96 10.10
C GLY A 69 -1.22 -5.01 11.09
N VAL A 70 -0.69 -3.80 11.25
CA VAL A 70 -1.31 -2.73 12.07
C VAL A 70 -2.72 -2.40 11.57
N ASN A 71 -2.91 -2.27 10.25
CA ASN A 71 -4.21 -1.97 9.66
C ASN A 71 -5.22 -3.11 9.89
N GLN A 72 -4.81 -4.36 9.78
CA GLN A 72 -5.69 -5.51 10.04
C GLN A 72 -6.13 -5.58 11.50
N GLY A 73 -5.25 -5.19 12.44
CA GLY A 73 -5.62 -5.04 13.84
C GLY A 73 -6.57 -3.87 14.11
N MET A 74 -6.38 -2.75 13.41
CA MET A 74 -7.23 -1.56 13.54
C MET A 74 -8.66 -1.79 13.03
N GLN A 75 -8.83 -2.48 11.91
CA GLN A 75 -10.10 -2.62 11.21
C GLN A 75 -11.25 -3.14 12.08
N PRO A 76 -11.14 -4.30 12.80
CA PRO A 76 -12.23 -4.80 13.60
C PRO A 76 -12.55 -3.87 14.79
N ILE A 77 -11.54 -3.23 15.39
CA ILE A 77 -11.73 -2.34 16.52
C ILE A 77 -12.46 -1.05 16.08
N ALA A 78 -12.02 -0.46 14.97
CA ALA A 78 -12.63 0.74 14.41
C ALA A 78 -14.08 0.47 13.96
N GLY A 79 -14.32 -0.62 13.24
CA GLY A 79 -15.66 -1.02 12.77
C GLY A 79 -16.63 -1.29 13.93
N TYR A 80 -16.18 -2.02 14.96
CA TYR A 80 -17.00 -2.29 16.14
C TYR A 80 -17.38 -1.00 16.90
N ASN A 81 -16.41 -0.12 17.17
CA ASN A 81 -16.67 1.12 17.89
C ASN A 81 -17.53 2.09 17.09
N TYR A 82 -17.40 2.10 15.76
CA TYR A 82 -18.27 2.85 14.85
C TYR A 82 -19.72 2.38 14.92
N GLY A 83 -19.95 1.06 14.83
CA GLY A 83 -21.29 0.47 14.98
C GLY A 83 -21.90 0.67 16.35
N ALA A 84 -21.07 0.75 17.42
CA ALA A 84 -21.50 1.04 18.78
C ALA A 84 -21.65 2.54 19.09
N LEU A 85 -21.49 3.44 18.10
CA LEU A 85 -21.53 4.91 18.22
C LEU A 85 -20.51 5.49 19.22
N LYS A 86 -19.42 4.75 19.50
CA LYS A 86 -18.32 5.15 20.40
C LYS A 86 -17.22 5.88 19.61
N PHE A 87 -17.54 7.04 19.09
CA PHE A 87 -16.65 7.79 18.19
C PHE A 87 -15.31 8.18 18.82
N ASP A 88 -15.29 8.51 20.11
CA ASP A 88 -14.03 8.85 20.81
C ASP A 88 -13.05 7.66 20.85
N ARG A 89 -13.54 6.45 21.06
CA ARG A 89 -12.70 5.24 21.03
C ARG A 89 -12.23 4.92 19.63
N MET A 90 -13.12 5.07 18.65
CA MET A 90 -12.79 4.89 17.24
C MET A 90 -11.68 5.84 16.81
N LEU A 91 -11.76 7.15 17.14
CA LEU A 91 -10.74 8.14 16.82
C LEU A 91 -9.41 7.90 17.53
N ARG A 92 -9.44 7.40 18.79
CA ARG A 92 -8.21 6.98 19.49
C ARG A 92 -7.50 5.83 18.75
N VAL A 93 -8.26 4.83 18.35
CA VAL A 93 -7.69 3.70 17.57
C VAL A 93 -7.09 4.19 16.26
N LEU A 94 -7.79 5.07 15.53
CA LEU A 94 -7.25 5.69 14.33
C LEU A 94 -5.95 6.44 14.61
N LYS A 95 -5.91 7.27 15.66
CA LYS A 95 -4.72 8.02 16.05
C LYS A 95 -3.53 7.10 16.31
N TYR A 96 -3.71 6.06 17.12
CA TYR A 96 -2.63 5.12 17.43
C TYR A 96 -2.17 4.33 16.20
N ALA A 97 -3.09 3.86 15.38
CA ALA A 97 -2.76 3.15 14.14
C ALA A 97 -2.01 4.07 13.16
N THR A 98 -2.42 5.35 13.05
CA THR A 98 -1.75 6.33 12.21
C THR A 98 -0.32 6.61 12.67
N ILE A 99 -0.12 6.82 13.97
CA ILE A 99 1.22 7.01 14.55
C ILE A 99 2.07 5.77 14.28
N ALA A 100 1.58 4.58 14.61
CA ALA A 100 2.31 3.33 14.41
C ALA A 100 2.67 3.10 12.92
N GLY A 101 1.70 3.23 12.02
CA GLY A 101 1.92 3.06 10.58
C GLY A 101 2.90 4.07 10.00
N THR A 102 2.79 5.35 10.39
CA THR A 102 3.72 6.39 9.96
C THR A 102 5.13 6.16 10.54
N CYS A 103 5.26 5.75 11.79
CA CYS A 103 6.56 5.42 12.39
C CYS A 103 7.24 4.25 11.67
N ILE A 104 6.49 3.19 11.33
CA ILE A 104 7.01 2.02 10.62
C ILE A 104 7.52 2.43 9.23
N THR A 105 6.72 3.17 8.48
CA THR A 105 7.11 3.60 7.13
C THR A 105 8.22 4.65 7.15
N THR A 106 8.27 5.51 8.17
CA THR A 106 9.38 6.45 8.38
C THR A 106 10.66 5.70 8.76
N ALA A 107 10.57 4.65 9.58
CA ALA A 107 11.72 3.79 9.84
C ALA A 107 12.23 3.12 8.54
N GLY A 108 11.30 2.67 7.66
CA GLY A 108 11.64 2.18 6.33
C GLY A 108 12.38 3.23 5.49
N PHE A 109 11.89 4.47 5.48
CA PHE A 109 12.57 5.59 4.83
C PHE A 109 13.98 5.80 5.39
N VAL A 110 14.15 5.87 6.70
CA VAL A 110 15.46 6.05 7.34
C VAL A 110 16.41 4.92 6.98
N VAL A 111 15.97 3.68 7.05
CA VAL A 111 16.79 2.52 6.70
C VAL A 111 17.17 2.55 5.22
N GLY A 112 16.22 2.85 4.34
CA GLY A 112 16.48 2.90 2.90
C GLY A 112 17.33 4.07 2.44
N GLU A 113 17.33 5.17 3.15
CA GLU A 113 18.14 6.36 2.81
C GLU A 113 19.55 6.29 3.40
N PHE A 114 19.69 5.87 4.66
CA PHE A 114 20.98 5.89 5.36
C PHE A 114 21.76 4.58 5.25
N PHE A 115 21.08 3.44 5.03
CA PHE A 115 21.69 2.12 4.95
C PHE A 115 21.35 1.34 3.67
N PRO A 116 21.27 1.99 2.50
CA PRO A 116 20.81 1.35 1.28
C PRO A 116 21.73 0.21 0.83
N TYR A 117 23.03 0.41 0.91
CA TYR A 117 24.02 -0.58 0.51
C TYR A 117 23.86 -1.90 1.28
N PHE A 118 23.71 -1.81 2.60
CA PHE A 118 23.53 -2.99 3.43
C PHE A 118 22.24 -3.76 3.07
N CYS A 119 21.14 -3.03 2.88
CA CYS A 119 19.86 -3.63 2.52
C CYS A 119 19.90 -4.32 1.16
N VAL A 120 20.50 -3.69 0.15
CA VAL A 120 20.55 -4.24 -1.20
C VAL A 120 21.51 -5.42 -1.29
N ARG A 121 22.63 -5.38 -0.58
CA ARG A 121 23.63 -6.46 -0.55
C ARG A 121 23.10 -7.78 0.02
N LEU A 122 22.05 -7.75 0.83
CA LEU A 122 21.37 -8.97 1.30
C LEU A 122 20.67 -9.73 0.17
N PHE A 123 20.38 -9.07 -0.96
CA PHE A 123 19.62 -9.64 -2.07
C PHE A 123 20.46 -9.93 -3.31
N THR A 124 21.57 -9.23 -3.50
CA THR A 124 22.45 -9.41 -4.66
C THR A 124 23.90 -9.10 -4.33
N SER A 125 24.82 -9.76 -5.06
CA SER A 125 26.26 -9.53 -4.98
C SER A 125 26.83 -8.82 -6.21
N ASP A 126 26.00 -8.52 -7.21
CA ASP A 126 26.39 -7.81 -8.42
C ASP A 126 26.51 -6.31 -8.14
N GLU A 127 27.71 -5.76 -8.26
CA GLU A 127 28.00 -4.36 -7.93
C GLU A 127 27.25 -3.37 -8.85
N THR A 128 27.04 -3.71 -10.11
CA THR A 128 26.27 -2.88 -11.04
C THR A 128 24.79 -2.83 -10.65
N LEU A 129 24.23 -3.97 -10.30
CA LEU A 129 22.86 -4.09 -9.82
C LEU A 129 22.68 -3.41 -8.46
N ILE A 130 23.67 -3.48 -7.57
CA ILE A 130 23.68 -2.79 -6.26
C ILE A 130 23.59 -1.28 -6.47
N ALA A 131 24.47 -0.69 -7.30
CA ALA A 131 24.49 0.74 -7.54
C ALA A 131 23.16 1.27 -8.09
N LEU A 132 22.56 0.54 -9.04
CA LEU A 132 21.29 0.90 -9.64
C LEU A 132 20.12 0.75 -8.65
N SER A 133 20.13 -0.33 -7.84
CA SER A 133 19.11 -0.60 -6.82
C SER A 133 19.11 0.43 -5.72
N ILE A 134 20.28 0.92 -5.28
CA ILE A 134 20.41 1.97 -4.27
C ILE A 134 19.70 3.23 -4.73
N ARG A 135 19.98 3.72 -5.94
CA ARG A 135 19.33 4.92 -6.49
C ARG A 135 17.82 4.74 -6.60
N GLY A 136 17.36 3.61 -7.14
CA GLY A 136 15.94 3.31 -7.25
C GLY A 136 15.25 3.24 -5.89
N MET A 137 15.89 2.63 -4.89
CA MET A 137 15.36 2.51 -3.53
C MET A 137 15.24 3.88 -2.83
N GLN A 138 16.25 4.73 -2.93
CA GLN A 138 16.24 6.07 -2.35
C GLN A 138 15.08 6.90 -2.92
N ILE A 139 14.92 6.95 -4.24
CA ILE A 139 13.81 7.66 -4.88
C ILE A 139 12.44 7.13 -4.42
N MET A 140 12.27 5.82 -4.31
CA MET A 140 11.02 5.21 -3.84
C MET A 140 10.73 5.54 -2.38
N MET A 141 11.74 5.48 -1.52
CA MET A 141 11.55 5.58 -0.07
C MET A 141 11.28 6.98 0.44
N VAL A 142 11.62 8.04 -0.30
CA VAL A 142 11.29 9.44 0.03
C VAL A 142 9.78 9.63 0.29
N SER A 143 8.93 8.95 -0.45
CA SER A 143 7.47 9.06 -0.30
C SER A 143 6.87 8.20 0.83
N TYR A 144 7.66 7.32 1.45
CA TYR A 144 7.18 6.31 2.40
C TYR A 144 6.45 6.87 3.63
N PRO A 145 6.92 7.95 4.29
CA PRO A 145 6.22 8.52 5.43
C PRO A 145 4.78 8.93 5.09
N ILE A 146 4.58 9.49 3.89
CA ILE A 146 3.26 9.89 3.40
C ILE A 146 2.42 8.66 3.05
N VAL A 147 3.03 7.63 2.46
CA VAL A 147 2.36 6.37 2.09
C VAL A 147 1.80 5.67 3.32
N GLY A 148 2.56 5.61 4.42
CA GLY A 148 2.10 4.99 5.66
C GLY A 148 0.87 5.67 6.24
N TYR A 149 0.90 7.00 6.35
CA TYR A 149 -0.24 7.79 6.77
C TYR A 149 -1.49 7.52 5.91
N GLN A 150 -1.35 7.65 4.60
CA GLN A 150 -2.45 7.48 3.66
C GLN A 150 -3.04 6.06 3.69
N MET A 151 -2.19 5.04 3.83
CA MET A 151 -2.59 3.65 3.88
C MET A 151 -3.48 3.37 5.10
N VAL A 152 -3.14 3.92 6.27
CA VAL A 152 -3.94 3.78 7.47
C VAL A 152 -5.29 4.47 7.33
N ILE A 153 -5.31 5.69 6.80
CA ILE A 153 -6.56 6.46 6.59
C ILE A 153 -7.48 5.74 5.59
N ALA A 154 -6.95 5.25 4.48
CA ALA A 154 -7.75 4.51 3.49
C ALA A 154 -8.37 3.24 4.09
N ASN A 155 -7.59 2.46 4.86
CA ASN A 155 -8.09 1.27 5.54
C ASN A 155 -9.11 1.59 6.64
N PHE A 156 -8.94 2.72 7.33
CA PHE A 156 -9.92 3.19 8.31
C PHE A 156 -11.28 3.47 7.67
N PHE A 157 -11.34 4.21 6.57
CA PHE A 157 -12.59 4.46 5.86
C PHE A 157 -13.25 3.17 5.34
N GLN A 158 -12.45 2.21 4.93
CA GLN A 158 -12.93 0.89 4.55
C GLN A 158 -13.56 0.16 5.75
N SER A 159 -12.96 0.23 6.94
CA SER A 159 -13.43 -0.45 8.15
C SER A 159 -14.78 0.06 8.66
N ILE A 160 -15.09 1.34 8.42
CA ILE A 160 -16.38 1.96 8.79
C ILE A 160 -17.43 1.89 7.67
N GLY A 161 -17.16 1.09 6.60
CA GLY A 161 -18.09 0.88 5.49
C GLY A 161 -18.13 2.00 4.44
N LYS A 162 -17.30 3.04 4.56
CA LYS A 162 -17.20 4.13 3.56
C LYS A 162 -16.20 3.76 2.45
N ALA A 163 -16.46 2.62 1.79
CA ALA A 163 -15.58 2.05 0.77
C ALA A 163 -15.26 3.02 -0.39
N GLN A 164 -16.22 3.82 -0.83
CA GLN A 164 -16.02 4.81 -1.90
C GLN A 164 -14.95 5.84 -1.57
N VAL A 165 -14.92 6.34 -0.31
CA VAL A 165 -13.90 7.28 0.14
C VAL A 165 -12.52 6.62 0.17
N SER A 166 -12.44 5.37 0.63
CA SER A 166 -11.21 4.58 0.65
C SER A 166 -10.65 4.39 -0.76
N VAL A 167 -11.50 4.00 -1.72
CA VAL A 167 -11.12 3.85 -3.14
C VAL A 167 -10.63 5.17 -3.70
N PHE A 168 -11.39 6.26 -3.50
CA PHE A 168 -11.02 7.57 -4.00
C PHE A 168 -9.64 8.02 -3.48
N LEU A 169 -9.39 7.90 -2.17
CA LEU A 169 -8.09 8.25 -1.57
C LEU A 169 -6.94 7.43 -2.15
N SER A 170 -7.16 6.12 -2.35
CA SER A 170 -6.12 5.23 -2.88
C SER A 170 -5.86 5.46 -4.36
N LEU A 171 -6.93 5.64 -5.16
CA LEU A 171 -6.84 5.88 -6.59
C LEU A 171 -6.28 7.28 -6.92
N SER A 172 -6.65 8.30 -6.14
CA SER A 172 -6.14 9.66 -6.34
C SER A 172 -4.62 9.68 -6.31
N ARG A 173 -4.00 8.95 -5.38
CA ARG A 173 -2.54 8.84 -5.34
C ARG A 173 -1.96 8.16 -6.60
N GLN A 174 -2.54 7.03 -7.00
CA GLN A 174 -2.01 6.25 -8.12
C GLN A 174 -2.26 6.93 -9.47
N LEU A 175 -3.47 7.44 -9.68
CA LEU A 175 -3.87 8.02 -10.98
C LEU A 175 -3.40 9.46 -11.16
N LEU A 176 -3.48 10.30 -10.12
CA LEU A 176 -3.17 11.73 -10.24
C LEU A 176 -1.68 12.06 -10.08
N PHE A 177 -0.96 11.28 -9.26
CA PHE A 177 0.44 11.59 -8.97
C PHE A 177 1.38 10.62 -9.68
N LEU A 178 1.17 9.32 -9.57
CA LEU A 178 2.15 8.33 -10.00
C LEU A 178 2.12 8.10 -11.52
N ILE A 179 0.94 7.97 -12.13
CA ILE A 179 0.83 7.74 -13.57
C ILE A 179 1.29 8.95 -14.41
N PRO A 180 0.84 10.20 -14.16
CA PRO A 180 1.36 11.35 -14.90
C PRO A 180 2.86 11.56 -14.72
N MET A 181 3.37 11.35 -13.49
CA MET A 181 4.80 11.46 -13.22
C MET A 181 5.61 10.44 -14.02
N LEU A 182 5.15 9.19 -14.10
CA LEU A 182 5.79 8.14 -14.90
C LEU A 182 5.73 8.38 -16.43
N LEU A 183 4.70 9.09 -16.90
CA LEU A 183 4.57 9.40 -18.34
C LEU A 183 5.37 10.64 -18.76
N VAL A 184 5.63 11.55 -17.82
CA VAL A 184 6.32 12.83 -18.09
C VAL A 184 7.82 12.76 -17.81
N LEU A 185 8.25 12.07 -16.73
CA LEU A 185 9.67 12.00 -16.36
C LEU A 185 10.61 11.29 -17.36
N PRO A 186 10.17 10.32 -18.17
CA PRO A 186 11.06 9.65 -19.13
C PRO A 186 11.31 10.44 -20.43
N ARG A 187 10.92 11.71 -20.49
CA ARG A 187 11.28 12.62 -21.59
C ARG A 187 12.41 13.52 -21.14
#